data_22060dcb9df448fa5da19061740462ba
#
_entry.id   22060dcb9df448fa5da19061740462ba
#
_cell.length_a   1.000
_cell.length_b   1.000
_cell.length_c   1.000
_cell.angle_alpha   90.00
_cell.angle_beta   90.00
_cell.angle_gamma   90.00
#
_symmetry.space_group_name_H-M   'P 1'
#
loop_
_entity.id
_entity.type
_entity.pdbx_description
1 polymer ?
#
loop_
_entity_poly.entity_id
_entity_poly.type
_entity_poly.pdbx_seq_one_letter_code
_entity_poly.pdbx_strand_id
1 'polypeptide(L)'
;MSYCTVEDVKKLTHANAKKFGLKDHPEDFEALIVEWINQSESLINSYCNKEWTENVPDAVKNVCIRLTSNMIAFYYARRDNPLHKVDDFNVKIFSSEIFTDDLRQDLKPFKKSKQIQVFNI
;
A
#
# COMPACT_ATOMS: atom_id res chain seq x y z
N MET A 1 -9.97 9.00 -6.53
CA MET A 1 -8.78 9.78 -6.18
C MET A 1 -7.75 8.90 -5.51
N SER A 2 -6.51 8.95 -5.96
CA SER A 2 -5.44 8.16 -5.35
C SER A 2 -4.72 8.96 -4.28
N TYR A 3 -4.30 8.27 -3.22
CA TYR A 3 -3.57 8.91 -2.11
C TYR A 3 -2.12 9.23 -2.47
N CYS A 4 -1.56 8.51 -3.42
CA CYS A 4 -0.24 8.80 -3.97
C CYS A 4 -0.19 8.35 -5.43
N THR A 5 0.91 8.65 -6.11
CA THR A 5 1.05 8.33 -7.53
C THR A 5 2.15 7.29 -7.74
N VAL A 6 2.14 6.68 -8.93
CA VAL A 6 3.20 5.76 -9.35
C VAL A 6 4.56 6.44 -9.26
N GLU A 7 4.63 7.70 -9.69
CA GLU A 7 5.90 8.44 -9.65
C GLU A 7 6.41 8.65 -8.22
N ASP A 8 5.50 8.92 -7.28
CA ASP A 8 5.89 9.05 -5.87
C ASP A 8 6.54 7.76 -5.37
N VAL A 9 5.96 6.63 -5.71
CA VAL A 9 6.48 5.32 -5.29
C VAL A 9 7.82 5.02 -5.95
N LYS A 10 7.95 5.31 -7.24
CA LYS A 10 9.20 5.09 -7.97
C LYS A 10 10.35 5.94 -7.41
N LYS A 11 10.06 7.16 -6.99
CA LYS A 11 11.08 8.04 -6.40
C LYS A 11 11.64 7.47 -5.12
N LEU A 12 10.80 6.84 -4.31
CA LEU A 12 11.25 6.26 -3.05
C LEU A 12 11.98 4.93 -3.24
N THR A 13 11.45 4.07 -4.11
CA THR A 13 11.95 2.70 -4.25
C THR A 13 13.03 2.56 -5.32
N HIS A 14 13.11 3.50 -6.26
CA HIS A 14 13.91 3.37 -7.48
C HIS A 14 13.55 2.11 -8.27
N ALA A 15 12.31 1.63 -8.10
CA ALA A 15 11.84 0.45 -8.80
C ALA A 15 11.70 0.73 -10.30
N ASN A 16 11.98 -0.29 -11.11
CA ASN A 16 11.80 -0.20 -12.55
C ASN A 16 11.40 -1.56 -13.12
N ALA A 17 10.85 -1.52 -14.34
CA ALA A 17 10.32 -2.70 -14.99
C ALA A 17 11.39 -3.80 -15.17
N LYS A 18 12.63 -3.43 -15.42
CA LYS A 18 13.71 -4.39 -15.63
C LYS A 18 13.94 -5.25 -14.39
N LYS A 19 13.94 -4.63 -13.20
CA LYS A 19 14.14 -5.36 -11.94
C LYS A 19 13.03 -6.37 -11.68
N PHE A 20 11.86 -6.16 -12.26
CA PHE A 20 10.71 -7.03 -12.08
C PHE A 20 10.51 -8.01 -13.23
N GLY A 21 11.47 -8.07 -14.17
CA GLY A 21 11.36 -8.95 -15.32
C GLY A 21 10.34 -8.47 -16.34
N LEU A 22 9.95 -7.20 -16.29
CA LEU A 22 8.96 -6.60 -17.18
C LEU A 22 9.55 -5.56 -18.10
N LYS A 23 10.81 -5.73 -18.46
CA LYS A 23 11.54 -4.77 -19.30
C LYS A 23 10.80 -4.44 -20.60
N ASP A 24 10.22 -5.45 -21.22
CA ASP A 24 9.52 -5.29 -22.49
C ASP A 24 8.04 -4.96 -22.33
N HIS A 25 7.58 -4.81 -21.08
CA HIS A 25 6.18 -4.55 -20.75
C HIS A 25 6.08 -3.49 -19.65
N PRO A 26 6.57 -2.26 -19.93
CA PRO A 26 6.54 -1.21 -18.90
C PRO A 26 5.13 -0.84 -18.44
N GLU A 27 4.14 -0.98 -19.30
CA GLU A 27 2.74 -0.73 -18.94
C GLU A 27 2.24 -1.74 -17.91
N ASP A 28 2.71 -2.98 -17.96
CA ASP A 28 2.34 -4.00 -16.97
C ASP A 28 2.96 -3.69 -15.62
N PHE A 29 4.18 -3.18 -15.61
CA PHE A 29 4.84 -2.78 -14.39
C PHE A 29 4.10 -1.63 -13.71
N GLU A 30 3.69 -0.62 -14.48
CA GLU A 30 2.94 0.49 -13.93
C GLU A 30 1.57 0.06 -13.42
N ALA A 31 0.90 -0.82 -14.14
CA ALA A 31 -0.38 -1.38 -13.70
C ALA A 31 -0.24 -2.13 -12.38
N LEU A 32 0.85 -2.84 -12.20
CA LEU A 32 1.12 -3.57 -10.96
C LEU A 32 1.30 -2.60 -9.78
N ILE A 33 2.02 -1.52 -10.00
CA ILE A 33 2.19 -0.50 -8.94
C ILE A 33 0.85 0.14 -8.60
N VAL A 34 0.04 0.47 -9.61
CA VAL A 34 -1.31 1.03 -9.39
C VAL A 34 -2.14 0.08 -8.53
N GLU A 35 -2.08 -1.21 -8.81
CA GLU A 35 -2.82 -2.21 -8.02
C GLU A 35 -2.37 -2.21 -6.57
N TRP A 36 -1.07 -2.14 -6.32
CA TRP A 36 -0.55 -2.09 -4.96
C TRP A 36 -0.90 -0.79 -4.25
N ILE A 37 -0.96 0.33 -4.97
CA ILE A 37 -1.43 1.59 -4.40
C ILE A 37 -2.89 1.43 -3.96
N ASN A 38 -3.72 0.82 -4.80
CA ASN A 38 -5.12 0.58 -4.46
C ASN A 38 -5.26 -0.30 -3.21
N GLN A 39 -4.44 -1.33 -3.10
CA GLN A 39 -4.44 -2.19 -1.91
C GLN A 39 -3.98 -1.43 -0.68
N SER A 40 -2.97 -0.57 -0.82
CA SER A 40 -2.50 0.27 0.29
C SER A 40 -3.61 1.19 0.79
N GLU A 41 -4.33 1.81 -0.13
CA GLU A 41 -5.45 2.69 0.21
C GLU A 41 -6.52 1.91 0.97
N SER A 42 -6.83 0.70 0.53
CA SER A 42 -7.81 -0.14 1.21
C SER A 42 -7.39 -0.47 2.64
N LEU A 43 -6.12 -0.77 2.84
CA LEU A 43 -5.59 -1.05 4.19
C LEU A 43 -5.65 0.18 5.08
N ILE A 44 -5.28 1.34 4.54
CA ILE A 44 -5.32 2.61 5.26
C ILE A 44 -6.77 2.93 5.66
N ASN A 45 -7.69 2.83 4.71
CA ASN A 45 -9.10 3.12 4.95
C ASN A 45 -9.68 2.19 6.02
N SER A 46 -9.33 0.91 5.93
CA SER A 46 -9.79 -0.09 6.89
C SER A 46 -9.27 0.19 8.29
N TYR A 47 -8.00 0.55 8.40
CA TYR A 47 -7.41 0.87 9.70
C TYR A 47 -7.99 2.15 10.29
N CYS A 48 -8.17 3.17 9.46
CA CYS A 48 -8.63 4.49 9.90
C CYS A 48 -10.16 4.57 10.03
N ASN A 49 -10.90 3.59 9.51
CA ASN A 49 -12.36 3.64 9.42
C ASN A 49 -12.83 4.90 8.71
N LYS A 50 -12.09 5.29 7.67
CA LYS A 50 -12.36 6.51 6.93
C LYS A 50 -11.80 6.38 5.52
N GLU A 51 -12.50 7.00 4.57
CA GLU A 51 -12.03 7.14 3.21
C GLU A 51 -11.91 8.62 2.87
N TRP A 52 -10.79 9.00 2.27
CA TRP A 52 -10.58 10.38 1.82
C TRP A 52 -10.95 10.49 0.35
N THR A 53 -11.85 11.39 0.04
CA THR A 53 -12.24 11.66 -1.34
C THR A 53 -11.59 12.94 -1.87
N GLU A 54 -11.07 13.77 -0.96
CA GLU A 54 -10.34 14.99 -1.30
C GLU A 54 -9.49 15.39 -0.10
N ASN A 55 -8.53 16.27 -0.34
CA ASN A 55 -7.69 16.83 0.73
C ASN A 55 -7.02 15.77 1.59
N VAL A 56 -6.38 14.80 0.94
CA VAL A 56 -5.66 13.75 1.64
C VAL A 56 -4.51 14.37 2.45
N PRO A 57 -4.45 14.14 3.77
CA PRO A 57 -3.35 14.67 4.57
C PRO A 57 -1.99 14.14 4.09
N ASP A 58 -0.97 14.98 4.21
CA ASP A 58 0.39 14.58 3.79
C ASP A 58 0.87 13.33 4.51
N ALA A 59 0.53 13.19 5.80
CA ALA A 59 0.91 12.01 6.55
C ALA A 59 0.27 10.73 5.99
N VAL A 60 -1.00 10.82 5.57
CA VAL A 60 -1.70 9.68 4.95
C VAL A 60 -1.09 9.36 3.60
N LYS A 61 -0.79 10.38 2.80
CA LYS A 61 -0.10 10.21 1.53
C LYS A 61 1.24 9.51 1.73
N ASN A 62 2.02 9.97 2.70
CA ASN A 62 3.33 9.39 3.01
C ASN A 62 3.22 7.92 3.41
N VAL A 63 2.23 7.58 4.25
CA VAL A 63 2.00 6.20 4.63
C VAL A 63 1.65 5.35 3.42
N CYS A 64 0.83 5.87 2.51
CA CYS A 64 0.46 5.15 1.28
C CYS A 64 1.71 4.83 0.45
N ILE A 65 2.61 5.79 0.29
CA ILE A 65 3.85 5.60 -0.46
C ILE A 65 4.71 4.52 0.21
N ARG A 66 4.90 4.61 1.52
CA ARG A 66 5.73 3.67 2.26
C ARG A 66 5.13 2.27 2.30
N LEU A 67 3.83 2.17 2.46
CA LEU A 67 3.13 0.89 2.47
C LEU A 67 3.24 0.21 1.11
N THR A 68 3.03 0.95 0.02
CA THR A 68 3.20 0.43 -1.33
C THR A 68 4.64 0.00 -1.55
N SER A 69 5.60 0.78 -1.05
CA SER A 69 7.02 0.45 -1.16
C SER A 69 7.36 -0.85 -0.43
N ASN A 70 6.73 -1.08 0.73
CA ASN A 70 6.90 -2.34 1.46
C ASN A 70 6.35 -3.53 0.67
N MET A 71 5.24 -3.34 -0.02
CA MET A 71 4.67 -4.38 -0.89
C MET A 71 5.62 -4.72 -2.03
N ILE A 72 6.21 -3.70 -2.64
CA ILE A 72 7.19 -3.89 -3.71
C ILE A 72 8.40 -4.67 -3.21
N ALA A 73 8.93 -4.27 -2.07
CA ALA A 73 10.09 -4.94 -1.48
C ALA A 73 9.77 -6.40 -1.12
N PHE A 74 8.60 -6.64 -0.56
CA PHE A 74 8.15 -7.98 -0.23
C PHE A 74 8.04 -8.85 -1.47
N TYR A 75 7.39 -8.33 -2.51
CA TYR A 75 7.25 -9.05 -3.77
C TYR A 75 8.61 -9.35 -4.37
N TYR A 76 9.48 -8.36 -4.41
CA TYR A 76 10.81 -8.50 -4.99
C TYR A 76 11.61 -9.59 -4.30
N ALA A 77 11.57 -9.61 -2.98
CA ALA A 77 12.32 -10.59 -2.19
C ALA A 77 11.83 -12.03 -2.40
N ARG A 78 10.57 -12.20 -2.81
CA ARG A 78 9.96 -13.53 -2.94
C ARG A 78 9.67 -13.95 -4.37
N ARG A 79 10.00 -13.14 -5.34
CA ARG A 79 9.63 -13.41 -6.74
C ARG A 79 10.22 -14.70 -7.29
N ASP A 80 11.37 -15.13 -6.77
CA ASP A 80 12.05 -16.34 -7.23
C ASP A 80 11.63 -17.58 -6.45
N ASN A 81 10.72 -17.44 -5.49
CA ASN A 81 10.21 -18.56 -4.72
C ASN A 81 9.11 -19.25 -5.52
N PRO A 82 9.28 -20.53 -5.90
CA PRO A 82 8.29 -21.23 -6.72
C PRO A 82 6.93 -21.39 -6.03
N LEU A 83 6.87 -21.28 -4.72
CA LEU A 83 5.62 -21.35 -3.98
C LEU A 83 4.92 -20.00 -3.90
N HIS A 84 5.56 -18.95 -4.39
CA HIS A 84 5.00 -17.62 -4.34
C HIS A 84 3.88 -17.48 -5.37
N LYS A 85 2.68 -17.27 -4.90
CA LYS A 85 1.50 -17.08 -5.73
C LYS A 85 0.80 -15.80 -5.33
N VAL A 86 -0.06 -15.32 -6.21
CA VAL A 86 -0.84 -14.11 -5.95
C VAL A 86 -1.62 -14.23 -4.64
N ASP A 87 -2.23 -15.40 -4.39
CA ASP A 87 -2.99 -15.62 -3.16
C ASP A 87 -2.10 -15.55 -1.93
N ASP A 88 -0.91 -16.15 -1.99
CA ASP A 88 0.03 -16.12 -0.87
C ASP A 88 0.49 -14.69 -0.61
N PHE A 89 0.74 -13.94 -1.67
CA PHE A 89 1.13 -12.53 -1.54
C PHE A 89 0.01 -11.71 -0.90
N ASN A 90 -1.23 -11.91 -1.35
CA ASN A 90 -2.37 -11.16 -0.83
C ASN A 90 -2.58 -11.43 0.67
N VAL A 91 -2.36 -12.64 1.11
CA VAL A 91 -2.44 -12.97 2.53
C VAL A 91 -1.36 -12.22 3.31
N LYS A 92 -0.16 -12.15 2.76
CA LYS A 92 0.98 -11.53 3.45
C LYS A 92 0.90 -10.01 3.53
N ILE A 93 0.17 -9.34 2.63
CA ILE A 93 0.09 -7.88 2.71
C ILE A 93 -0.61 -7.38 3.96
N PHE A 94 -1.35 -8.25 4.65
CA PHE A 94 -1.97 -7.90 5.93
C PHE A 94 -1.04 -8.15 7.12
N SER A 95 0.17 -8.66 6.87
CA SER A 95 1.09 -8.97 7.95
C SER A 95 1.78 -7.72 8.48
N SER A 96 2.32 -7.82 9.71
CA SER A 96 3.09 -6.73 10.30
C SER A 96 4.41 -6.46 9.58
N GLU A 97 4.81 -7.35 8.67
CA GLU A 97 6.00 -7.14 7.86
C GLU A 97 5.79 -6.06 6.79
N ILE A 98 4.54 -5.86 6.38
CA ILE A 98 4.20 -4.89 5.34
C ILE A 98 3.54 -3.67 5.97
N PHE A 99 2.45 -3.86 6.70
CA PHE A 99 1.78 -2.79 7.42
C PHE A 99 2.37 -2.72 8.82
N THR A 100 3.54 -2.10 8.91
CA THR A 100 4.35 -2.08 10.12
C THR A 100 3.79 -1.15 11.18
N ASP A 101 4.27 -1.31 12.42
CA ASP A 101 3.79 -0.51 13.54
C ASP A 101 4.05 0.98 13.35
N ASP A 102 5.16 1.35 12.76
CA ASP A 102 5.47 2.76 12.52
C ASP A 102 4.45 3.40 11.56
N LEU A 103 4.01 2.66 10.54
CA LEU A 103 2.97 3.15 9.64
C LEU A 103 1.64 3.31 10.36
N ARG A 104 1.31 2.36 11.22
CA ARG A 104 0.06 2.45 12.02
C ARG A 104 0.12 3.62 12.98
N GLN A 105 1.26 3.87 13.59
CA GLN A 105 1.43 5.02 14.49
C GLN A 105 1.23 6.33 13.76
N ASP A 106 1.74 6.44 12.54
CA ASP A 106 1.57 7.66 11.74
C ASP A 106 0.12 7.89 11.34
N LEU A 107 -0.67 6.82 11.24
CA LEU A 107 -2.09 6.92 10.90
C LEU A 107 -2.99 7.13 12.10
N LYS A 108 -2.49 6.89 13.30
CA LYS A 108 -3.30 6.92 14.51
C LYS A 108 -4.09 8.21 14.71
N PRO A 109 -3.52 9.41 14.46
CA PRO A 109 -4.26 10.65 14.60
C PRO A 109 -5.46 10.77 13.66
N PHE A 110 -5.49 10.00 12.59
CA PHE A 110 -6.55 10.06 11.59
C PHE A 110 -7.59 8.95 11.74
N LYS A 111 -7.38 8.08 12.71
CA LYS A 111 -8.26 6.94 12.92
C LYS A 111 -9.55 7.37 13.57
N LYS A 112 -10.69 6.96 12.98
CA LYS A 112 -12.01 7.21 13.55
C LYS A 112 -12.39 6.06 14.48
N SER A 113 -12.98 6.41 15.60
CA SER A 113 -13.46 5.42 16.55
C SER A 113 -14.79 4.82 16.08
N LYS A 114 -14.89 3.49 16.10
CA LYS A 114 -16.14 2.80 15.82
C LYS A 114 -17.16 2.93 16.93
N GLN A 115 -16.71 3.29 18.14
CA GLN A 115 -17.57 3.40 19.30
C GLN A 115 -18.63 4.46 19.15
N ILE A 116 -18.36 5.49 18.37
CA ILE A 116 -19.31 6.57 18.13
C ILE A 116 -20.62 6.02 17.58
N GLN A 117 -20.56 4.99 16.76
CA GLN A 117 -21.73 4.39 16.14
C GLN A 117 -22.61 3.68 17.15
N VAL A 118 -22.02 3.14 18.20
CA VAL A 118 -22.75 2.43 19.25
C VAL A 118 -23.57 3.40 20.10
N PHE A 119 -23.02 4.56 20.37
CA PHE A 119 -23.66 5.54 21.23
C PHE A 119 -24.74 6.36 20.56
N ASN A 120 -24.94 6.16 19.30
CA ASN A 120 -26.00 6.85 18.56
C ASN A 120 -27.31 6.08 18.54
N ILE A 121 -27.41 5.10 19.35
CA ILE A 121 -28.61 4.27 19.48
C ILE A 121 -29.76 5.05 20.15
#